data_cd39b18bd88e9c7126268df032d34bcf
#
_entry.id   cd39b18bd88e9c7126268df032d34bcf
#
_cell.length_a   1.000
_cell.length_b   1.000
_cell.length_c   1.000
_cell.angle_alpha   90.00
_cell.angle_beta   90.00
_cell.angle_gamma   90.00
#
_symmetry.space_group_name_H-M   'P 1'
#
loop_
_entity.id
_entity.type
_entity.pdbx_description
1 polymer ?
#
loop_
_entity_poly.entity_id
_entity_poly.type
_entity_poly.pdbx_seq_one_letter_code
_entity_poly.pdbx_strand_id
1 'polypeptide(L)'
;MNKKTKIISVVNQKGGVGKTTTAVNLSTALAAINKKVLLIDLDPQGNLSTGLGIKSEDRKINVYDLIMVEKMPMEKTLINTKIPFLDIVPSGINLSGIEFELSDDINRNKKLYNKISRINSKYDFILIDCPPSLGILTINS
;
A
#
# COMPACT_ATOMS: atom_id res chain seq x y z
N MET A 1 2.88 20.16 18.19
CA MET A 1 3.95 19.39 17.49
C MET A 1 3.37 18.66 16.31
N ASN A 2 3.88 18.90 15.13
CA ASN A 2 3.50 18.12 13.96
C ASN A 2 4.05 16.69 14.10
N LYS A 3 3.17 15.75 14.35
CA LYS A 3 3.51 14.33 14.44
C LYS A 3 3.92 13.85 13.03
N LYS A 4 5.18 13.49 12.86
CA LYS A 4 5.69 13.00 11.58
C LYS A 4 5.31 11.54 11.40
N THR A 5 4.54 11.24 10.38
CA THR A 5 4.23 9.87 9.96
C THR A 5 5.51 9.11 9.59
N LYS A 6 5.65 7.89 10.07
CA LYS A 6 6.74 6.99 9.67
C LYS A 6 6.28 6.11 8.52
N ILE A 7 7.02 6.12 7.43
CA ILE A 7 6.77 5.29 6.25
C ILE A 7 7.77 4.15 6.24
N ILE A 8 7.29 2.92 6.14
CA ILE A 8 8.09 1.69 6.18
C ILE A 8 7.73 0.85 4.96
N SER A 9 8.68 0.61 4.08
CA SER A 9 8.51 -0.29 2.94
C SER A 9 9.09 -1.66 3.28
N VAL A 10 8.31 -2.70 3.04
CA VAL A 10 8.74 -4.10 3.21
C VAL A 10 9.11 -4.63 1.83
N VAL A 11 10.39 -4.74 1.57
CA VAL A 11 10.95 -5.10 0.26
C VAL A 11 11.82 -6.33 0.37
N ASN A 12 11.73 -7.22 -0.63
CA ASN A 12 12.66 -8.33 -0.82
C ASN A 12 12.53 -8.85 -2.26
N GLN A 13 13.65 -9.05 -2.94
CA GLN A 13 13.69 -9.62 -4.30
C GLN A 13 13.31 -11.10 -4.32
N LYS A 14 13.50 -11.82 -3.22
CA LYS A 14 13.19 -13.24 -3.11
C LYS A 14 11.76 -13.42 -2.59
N GLY A 15 10.87 -14.00 -3.40
CA GLY A 15 9.52 -14.37 -2.98
C GLY A 15 9.53 -15.45 -1.89
N GLY A 16 8.47 -15.52 -1.08
CA GLY A 16 8.29 -16.56 -0.08
C GLY A 16 9.13 -16.43 1.19
N VAL A 17 9.70 -15.25 1.48
CA VAL A 17 10.54 -14.99 2.68
C VAL A 17 9.80 -14.36 3.86
N GLY A 18 8.46 -14.43 3.88
CA GLY A 18 7.66 -13.90 4.98
C GLY A 18 7.44 -12.38 4.95
N LYS A 19 7.64 -11.73 3.81
CA LYS A 19 7.46 -10.28 3.63
C LYS A 19 6.05 -9.82 3.98
N THR A 20 5.02 -10.45 3.41
CA THR A 20 3.61 -10.14 3.69
C THR A 20 3.25 -10.44 5.14
N THR A 21 3.72 -11.57 5.70
CA THR A 21 3.54 -11.92 7.11
C THR A 21 4.12 -10.85 8.02
N THR A 22 5.32 -10.35 7.72
CA THR A 22 5.96 -9.27 8.46
C THR A 22 5.13 -7.99 8.43
N ALA A 23 4.60 -7.60 7.26
CA ALA A 23 3.74 -6.42 7.13
C ALA A 23 2.45 -6.55 7.96
N VAL A 24 1.78 -7.71 7.92
CA VAL A 24 0.58 -7.97 8.71
C VAL A 24 0.87 -7.94 10.20
N ASN A 25 1.89 -8.64 10.66
CA ASN A 25 2.23 -8.74 12.09
C ASN A 25 2.66 -7.39 12.67
N LEU A 26 3.51 -6.65 11.96
CA LEU A 26 3.96 -5.33 12.41
C LEU A 26 2.80 -4.34 12.47
N SER A 27 1.98 -4.26 11.44
CA SER A 27 0.82 -3.35 11.40
C SER A 27 -0.20 -3.67 12.49
N THR A 28 -0.48 -4.94 12.72
CA THR A 28 -1.39 -5.40 13.77
C THR A 28 -0.86 -5.07 15.16
N ALA A 29 0.43 -5.29 15.41
CA ALA A 29 1.07 -4.95 16.68
C ALA A 29 1.02 -3.44 16.97
N LEU A 30 1.29 -2.61 15.95
CA LEU A 30 1.19 -1.15 16.08
C LEU A 30 -0.24 -0.70 16.35
N ALA A 31 -1.22 -1.28 15.65
CA ALA A 31 -2.63 -0.99 15.87
C ALA A 31 -3.08 -1.39 17.30
N ALA A 32 -2.58 -2.52 17.82
CA ALA A 32 -2.88 -3.00 19.17
C ALA A 32 -2.44 -2.04 20.28
N ILE A 33 -1.43 -1.20 19.99
CA ILE A 33 -1.00 -0.12 20.91
C ILE A 33 -1.58 1.25 20.52
N ASN A 34 -2.75 1.24 19.88
CA ASN A 34 -3.52 2.41 19.48
C ASN A 34 -2.80 3.38 18.51
N LYS A 35 -1.88 2.87 17.71
CA LYS A 35 -1.31 3.65 16.60
C LYS A 35 -2.21 3.56 15.39
N LYS A 36 -2.46 4.69 14.73
CA LYS A 36 -3.18 4.71 13.44
C LYS A 36 -2.25 4.24 12.34
N VAL A 37 -2.58 3.13 11.71
CA VAL A 37 -1.74 2.48 10.71
C VAL A 37 -2.48 2.38 9.38
N LEU A 38 -1.79 2.72 8.31
CA LEU A 38 -2.21 2.45 6.94
C LEU A 38 -1.30 1.39 6.33
N LEU A 39 -1.92 0.35 5.78
CA LEU A 39 -1.25 -0.61 4.90
C LEU A 39 -1.50 -0.25 3.44
N ILE A 40 -0.49 -0.38 2.61
CA ILE A 40 -0.62 -0.26 1.15
C ILE A 40 -0.08 -1.55 0.53
N ASP A 41 -0.95 -2.27 -0.18
CA ASP A 41 -0.60 -3.51 -0.86
C ASP A 41 -0.21 -3.22 -2.31
N LEU A 42 1.09 -3.23 -2.59
CA LEU A 42 1.65 -3.02 -3.93
C LEU A 42 1.93 -4.32 -4.68
N ASP A 43 1.67 -5.47 -4.08
CA ASP A 43 1.88 -6.75 -4.76
C ASP A 43 0.64 -7.09 -5.62
N PRO A 44 0.79 -7.26 -6.96
CA PRO A 44 -0.33 -7.64 -7.82
C PRO A 44 -1.03 -8.93 -7.40
N GLN A 45 -0.34 -9.84 -6.69
CA GLN A 45 -0.93 -11.06 -6.14
C GLN A 45 -1.94 -10.80 -5.02
N GLY A 46 -1.85 -9.65 -4.36
CA GLY A 46 -2.82 -9.22 -3.36
C GLY A 46 -2.86 -10.09 -2.10
N ASN A 47 -1.77 -10.74 -1.74
CA ASN A 47 -1.72 -11.65 -0.57
C ASN A 47 -1.97 -10.92 0.75
N LEU A 48 -1.50 -9.69 0.89
CA LEU A 48 -1.77 -8.87 2.07
C LEU A 48 -3.26 -8.56 2.19
N SER A 49 -3.87 -8.11 1.10
CA SER A 49 -5.30 -7.79 1.06
C SER A 49 -6.14 -9.03 1.39
N THR A 50 -5.81 -10.19 0.81
CA THR A 50 -6.47 -11.47 1.10
C THR A 50 -6.28 -11.88 2.55
N GLY A 51 -5.07 -11.76 3.09
CA GLY A 51 -4.75 -12.12 4.48
C GLY A 51 -5.52 -11.29 5.51
N LEU A 52 -5.92 -10.07 5.17
CA LEU A 52 -6.75 -9.20 6.00
C LEU A 52 -8.25 -9.36 5.72
N GLY A 53 -8.64 -10.36 4.94
CA GLY A 53 -10.03 -10.68 4.66
C GLY A 53 -10.73 -9.73 3.65
N ILE A 54 -9.96 -8.96 2.90
CA ILE A 54 -10.51 -8.10 1.84
C ILE A 54 -10.78 -8.95 0.61
N LYS A 55 -12.04 -9.13 0.26
CA LYS A 55 -12.45 -9.93 -0.89
C LYS A 55 -12.13 -9.23 -2.20
N SER A 56 -11.94 -9.99 -3.28
CA SER A 56 -11.67 -9.44 -4.62
C SER A 56 -12.76 -8.47 -5.10
N GLU A 57 -14.01 -8.75 -4.77
CA GLU A 57 -15.17 -7.91 -5.11
C GLU A 57 -15.15 -6.54 -4.44
N ASP A 58 -14.46 -6.42 -3.30
CA ASP A 58 -14.33 -5.16 -2.54
C ASP A 58 -13.13 -4.32 -3.00
N ARG A 59 -12.32 -4.81 -3.95
CA ARG A 59 -11.11 -4.14 -4.45
C ARG A 59 -11.32 -3.45 -5.80
N LYS A 60 -12.54 -3.05 -6.12
CA LYS A 60 -12.87 -2.38 -7.39
C LYS A 60 -12.10 -1.08 -7.58
N ILE A 61 -11.94 -0.32 -6.50
CA ILE A 61 -11.03 0.83 -6.44
C ILE A 61 -9.87 0.42 -5.53
N ASN A 62 -8.66 0.49 -6.06
CA ASN A 62 -7.48 -0.07 -5.40
C ASN A 62 -6.23 0.78 -5.66
N VAL A 63 -5.07 0.28 -5.29
CA VAL A 63 -3.81 1.01 -5.41
C VAL A 63 -3.45 1.35 -6.87
N TYR A 64 -3.89 0.54 -7.85
CA TYR A 64 -3.71 0.86 -9.27
C TYR A 64 -4.39 2.19 -9.61
N ASP A 65 -5.66 2.36 -9.21
CA ASP A 65 -6.40 3.59 -9.46
C ASP A 65 -5.75 4.78 -8.74
N LEU A 66 -5.24 4.56 -7.53
CA LEU A 66 -4.54 5.58 -6.78
C LEU A 66 -3.31 6.10 -7.53
N ILE A 67 -2.56 5.21 -8.16
CA ILE A 67 -1.32 5.55 -8.91
C ILE A 67 -1.65 6.14 -10.28
N MET A 68 -2.58 5.52 -11.02
CA MET A 68 -2.85 5.85 -12.41
C MET A 68 -3.76 7.08 -12.58
N VAL A 69 -4.72 7.26 -11.69
CA VAL A 69 -5.64 8.39 -11.78
C VAL A 69 -5.09 9.57 -10.99
N GLU A 70 -4.64 10.60 -11.69
CA GLU A 70 -3.96 11.75 -11.08
C GLU A 70 -4.75 12.41 -9.96
N LYS A 71 -6.05 12.62 -10.17
CA LYS A 71 -6.94 13.28 -9.21
C LYS A 71 -7.62 12.32 -8.23
N MET A 72 -7.26 11.02 -8.22
CA MET A 72 -7.82 10.06 -7.29
C MET A 72 -7.42 10.40 -5.84
N PRO A 73 -8.38 10.76 -4.98
CA PRO A 73 -8.07 10.96 -3.58
C PRO A 73 -7.85 9.59 -2.91
N MET A 74 -6.87 9.52 -2.01
CA MET A 74 -6.57 8.27 -1.31
C MET A 74 -7.76 7.75 -0.51
N GLU A 75 -8.58 8.64 0.03
CA GLU A 75 -9.77 8.31 0.81
C GLU A 75 -10.76 7.39 0.06
N LYS A 76 -10.81 7.47 -1.28
CA LYS A 76 -11.65 6.59 -2.10
C LYS A 76 -11.10 5.17 -2.23
N THR A 77 -9.81 4.99 -1.97
CA THR A 77 -9.14 3.68 -2.06
C THR A 77 -9.01 2.99 -0.70
N LEU A 78 -9.32 3.70 0.39
CA LEU A 78 -9.19 3.18 1.75
C LEU A 78 -10.31 2.20 2.10
N ILE A 79 -9.92 1.10 2.72
CA ILE A 79 -10.83 0.14 3.35
C ILE A 79 -10.47 0.03 4.83
N ASN A 80 -11.46 0.19 5.71
CA ASN A 80 -11.30 -0.10 7.12
C ASN A 80 -11.23 -1.62 7.31
N THR A 81 -10.18 -2.11 7.95
CA THR A 81 -10.08 -3.52 8.28
C THR A 81 -10.91 -3.87 9.51
N LYS A 82 -11.05 -5.15 9.82
CA LYS A 82 -11.67 -5.61 11.09
C LYS A 82 -10.81 -5.30 12.32
N ILE A 83 -9.55 -4.91 12.11
CA ILE A 83 -8.63 -4.56 13.19
C ILE A 83 -8.76 -3.06 13.45
N PRO A 84 -9.11 -2.64 14.68
CA PRO A 84 -9.20 -1.21 15.02
C PRO A 84 -7.88 -0.47 14.75
N PHE A 85 -7.96 0.76 14.26
CA PHE A 85 -6.82 1.62 13.91
C PHE A 85 -5.99 1.16 12.70
N LEU A 86 -6.43 0.13 11.98
CA LEU A 86 -5.75 -0.40 10.80
C LEU A 86 -6.63 -0.27 9.56
N ASP A 87 -6.18 0.56 8.62
CA ASP A 87 -6.77 0.73 7.29
C ASP A 87 -5.85 0.14 6.22
N ILE A 88 -6.42 -0.18 5.06
CA ILE A 88 -5.68 -0.70 3.92
C ILE A 88 -6.09 -0.01 2.61
N VAL A 89 -5.11 0.27 1.75
CA VAL A 89 -5.29 0.45 0.32
C VAL A 89 -5.02 -0.90 -0.35
N PRO A 90 -6.05 -1.59 -0.85
CA PRO A 90 -5.88 -2.95 -1.37
C PRO A 90 -5.19 -2.97 -2.73
N SER A 91 -4.60 -4.12 -3.06
CA SER A 91 -4.13 -4.43 -4.40
C SER A 91 -5.27 -4.88 -5.31
N GLY A 92 -5.05 -4.81 -6.61
CA GLY A 92 -5.94 -5.34 -7.64
C GLY A 92 -5.15 -6.02 -8.75
N ILE A 93 -5.81 -6.91 -9.49
CA ILE A 93 -5.20 -7.68 -10.58
C ILE A 93 -4.67 -6.78 -11.71
N ASN A 94 -5.29 -5.62 -11.92
CA ASN A 94 -4.87 -4.61 -12.89
C ASN A 94 -3.49 -4.02 -12.60
N LEU A 95 -3.00 -4.15 -11.37
CA LEU A 95 -1.68 -3.67 -10.98
C LEU A 95 -0.53 -4.39 -11.72
N SER A 96 -0.75 -5.60 -12.22
CA SER A 96 0.26 -6.37 -12.94
C SER A 96 0.75 -5.72 -14.24
N GLY A 97 -0.06 -4.86 -14.87
CA GLY A 97 0.29 -4.14 -16.10
C GLY A 97 0.91 -2.77 -15.89
N ILE A 98 1.00 -2.30 -14.66
CA ILE A 98 1.34 -0.90 -14.35
C ILE A 98 2.73 -0.49 -14.84
N GLU A 99 3.70 -1.39 -14.81
CA GLU A 99 5.07 -1.08 -15.25
C GLU A 99 5.13 -0.75 -16.73
N PHE A 100 4.35 -1.49 -17.54
CA PHE A 100 4.22 -1.21 -18.98
C PHE A 100 3.49 0.11 -19.21
N GLU A 101 2.38 0.33 -18.51
CA GLU A 101 1.57 1.54 -18.65
C GLU A 101 2.31 2.82 -18.22
N LEU A 102 3.23 2.71 -17.25
CA LEU A 102 4.04 3.83 -16.77
C LEU A 102 5.40 3.96 -17.45
N SER A 103 5.72 3.14 -18.45
CA SER A 103 7.04 3.10 -19.06
C SER A 103 7.52 4.47 -19.56
N ASP A 104 6.63 5.26 -20.15
CA ASP A 104 6.93 6.57 -20.71
C ASP A 104 6.63 7.76 -19.76
N ASP A 105 6.16 7.48 -18.56
CA ASP A 105 5.83 8.55 -17.60
C ASP A 105 7.08 9.01 -16.85
N ILE A 106 7.42 10.28 -17.01
CA ILE A 106 8.59 10.91 -16.36
C ILE A 106 8.48 10.85 -14.83
N ASN A 107 7.25 10.92 -14.28
CA ASN A 107 6.98 10.96 -12.86
C ASN A 107 6.69 9.57 -12.26
N ARG A 108 6.86 8.50 -13.05
CA ARG A 108 6.51 7.13 -12.66
C ARG A 108 7.01 6.70 -11.28
N ASN A 109 8.22 7.13 -10.91
CA ASN A 109 8.86 6.74 -9.64
C ASN A 109 8.38 7.54 -8.42
N LYS A 110 7.55 8.56 -8.61
CA LYS A 110 7.07 9.44 -7.52
C LYS A 110 5.56 9.46 -7.36
N LYS A 111 4.83 8.70 -8.16
CA LYS A 111 3.36 8.77 -8.15
C LYS A 111 2.76 8.42 -6.79
N LEU A 112 3.18 7.32 -6.20
CA LEU A 112 2.69 6.92 -4.87
C LEU A 112 3.16 7.89 -3.78
N TYR A 113 4.42 8.30 -3.81
CA TYR A 113 4.96 9.28 -2.86
C TYR A 113 4.12 10.57 -2.83
N ASN A 114 3.76 11.10 -4.00
CA ASN A 114 2.95 12.31 -4.10
C ASN A 114 1.54 12.13 -3.49
N LYS A 115 0.99 10.92 -3.53
CA LYS A 115 -0.29 10.60 -2.89
C LYS A 115 -0.15 10.48 -1.38
N ILE A 116 0.86 9.78 -0.91
CA ILE A 116 1.13 9.56 0.52
C ILE A 116 1.42 10.89 1.23
N SER A 117 2.17 11.78 0.62
CA SER A 117 2.54 13.07 1.22
C SER A 117 1.34 13.95 1.59
N ARG A 118 0.19 13.72 0.94
CA ARG A 118 -1.04 14.48 1.21
C ARG A 118 -1.82 13.99 2.43
N ILE A 119 -1.54 12.79 2.92
CA ILE A 119 -2.29 12.16 4.02
C ILE A 119 -1.40 11.76 5.20
N ASN A 120 -0.11 12.04 5.13
CA ASN A 120 0.85 11.56 6.13
C ASN A 120 0.53 12.04 7.56
N SER A 121 -0.20 13.13 7.74
CA SER A 121 -0.62 13.60 9.07
C SER A 121 -1.77 12.80 9.70
N LYS A 122 -2.47 11.97 8.93
CA LYS A 122 -3.63 11.18 9.41
C LYS A 122 -3.22 9.88 10.10
N TYR A 123 -2.03 9.37 9.80
CA TYR A 123 -1.53 8.08 10.30
C TYR A 123 -0.23 8.26 11.08
N ASP A 124 0.00 7.38 12.04
CA ASP A 124 1.27 7.29 12.76
C ASP A 124 2.31 6.54 11.93
N PHE A 125 1.84 5.49 11.24
CA PHE A 125 2.66 4.62 10.39
C PHE A 125 1.95 4.35 9.07
N ILE A 126 2.72 4.30 8.00
CA ILE A 126 2.31 3.79 6.70
C ILE A 126 3.28 2.67 6.33
N LEU A 127 2.76 1.44 6.20
CA LEU A 127 3.52 0.28 5.78
C LEU A 127 3.15 -0.09 4.35
N ILE A 128 4.16 -0.33 3.52
CA ILE A 128 4.00 -0.64 2.10
C ILE A 128 4.55 -2.05 1.85
N ASP A 129 3.68 -2.97 1.44
CA ASP A 129 4.07 -4.32 1.05
C ASP A 129 4.37 -4.35 -0.45
N CYS A 130 5.66 -4.48 -0.79
CA CYS A 130 6.14 -4.42 -2.16
C CYS A 130 6.17 -5.79 -2.84
N PRO A 131 6.05 -5.86 -4.18
CA PRO A 131 6.23 -7.11 -4.90
C PRO A 131 7.68 -7.61 -4.80
N PRO A 132 7.94 -8.91 -5.03
CA PRO A 132 9.29 -9.50 -4.98
C PRO A 132 10.11 -9.14 -6.23
N SER A 133 10.18 -7.86 -6.57
CA SER A 133 10.91 -7.33 -7.73
C SER A 133 11.44 -5.93 -7.45
N LEU A 134 12.45 -5.48 -8.18
CA LEU A 134 12.95 -4.10 -8.15
C LEU A 134 12.32 -3.23 -9.25
N GLY A 135 11.06 -3.48 -9.58
CA GLY A 135 10.33 -2.70 -10.57
C GLY A 135 9.85 -1.34 -10.06
N ILE A 136 9.06 -0.66 -10.89
CA ILE A 136 8.50 0.67 -10.59
C ILE A 136 7.70 0.67 -9.29
N LEU A 137 6.98 -0.40 -8.98
CA LEU A 137 6.19 -0.50 -7.74
C LEU A 137 7.09 -0.45 -6.50
N THR A 138 8.21 -1.17 -6.50
CA THR A 138 9.17 -1.16 -5.39
C THR A 138 9.86 0.21 -5.25
N ILE A 139 10.19 0.87 -6.37
CA ILE A 139 10.81 2.21 -6.36
C ILE A 139 9.82 3.26 -5.84
N ASN A 140 8.53 3.12 -6.13
CA ASN A 140 7.49 4.02 -5.62
C ASN A 140 7.25 3.89 -4.10
N SER A 141 7.64 2.79 -3.51
CA SER A 141 7.47 2.52 -2.07
C SER A 141 8.53 3.23 -1.24
#